data_633d93d9741ab5654de015077ffe0722
#
_entry.id   633d93d9741ab5654de015077ffe0722
#
_cell.length_a   1.000
_cell.length_b   1.000
_cell.length_c   1.000
_cell.angle_alpha   90.00
_cell.angle_beta   90.00
_cell.angle_gamma   90.00
#
_symmetry.space_group_name_H-M   'P 1'
#
loop_
_entity.id
_entity.type
_entity.pdbx_description
1 polymer ?
#
loop_
_entity_poly.entity_id
_entity_poly.type
_entity_poly.pdbx_seq_one_letter_code
_entity_poly.pdbx_strand_id
1 'polypeptide(L)'
;MKILAISDVPSKALWDYGTREHLQGIDLILSCGDLPKKYLEYLTNFTTVPILYVHGNHDGSYRGDEPGGCICVDDQVFVWNGLRIMGLGGCFRYNQEDTYQYTEAAMRRRARKLWLQAHKVGGIDILLTHAPAS
;
A
#
# COMPACT_ATOMS: atom_id res chain seq x y z
N MET A 1 -0.52 -6.01 -18.34
CA MET A 1 -1.19 -5.49 -17.13
C MET A 1 -0.67 -4.11 -16.80
N LYS A 2 -1.57 -3.18 -16.54
CA LYS A 2 -1.22 -1.81 -16.17
C LYS A 2 -1.42 -1.59 -14.68
N ILE A 3 -0.38 -1.13 -13.99
CA ILE A 3 -0.40 -0.91 -12.54
C ILE A 3 -0.10 0.56 -12.26
N LEU A 4 -0.94 1.20 -11.46
CA LEU A 4 -0.73 2.58 -11.00
C LEU A 4 -0.21 2.55 -9.56
N ALA A 5 0.97 3.11 -9.34
CA ALA A 5 1.54 3.27 -8.00
C ALA A 5 1.42 4.72 -7.55
N ILE A 6 0.94 4.94 -6.33
CA ILE A 6 0.72 6.27 -5.75
C ILE A 6 1.28 6.33 -4.33
N SER A 7 1.75 7.50 -3.91
CA SER A 7 2.21 7.71 -2.54
C SER A 7 2.36 9.19 -2.18
N ASP A 8 2.34 9.48 -0.88
CA ASP A 8 2.69 10.72 -0.19
C ASP A 8 1.82 11.92 -0.52
N VAL A 9 1.71 12.31 -1.80
CA VAL A 9 0.95 13.52 -2.20
C VAL A 9 -0.09 13.12 -3.24
N PRO A 10 -1.37 13.46 -3.01
CA PRO A 10 -2.42 13.18 -4.01
C PRO A 10 -2.13 13.89 -5.32
N SER A 11 -2.30 13.19 -6.43
CA SER A 11 -2.20 13.78 -7.75
C SER A 11 -3.42 14.65 -8.01
N LYS A 12 -3.22 15.90 -8.41
CA LYS A 12 -4.31 16.80 -8.77
C LYS A 12 -5.14 16.23 -9.92
N ALA A 13 -4.49 15.61 -10.88
CA ALA A 13 -5.16 15.00 -12.01
C ALA A 13 -6.14 13.90 -11.60
N LEU A 14 -5.79 13.15 -10.54
CA LEU A 14 -6.64 12.08 -10.01
C LEU A 14 -7.62 12.56 -8.95
N TRP A 15 -7.39 13.74 -8.36
CA TRP A 15 -8.23 14.27 -7.27
C TRP A 15 -9.31 15.22 -7.78
N ASP A 16 -8.99 16.11 -8.72
CA ASP A 16 -9.88 17.18 -9.14
C ASP A 16 -10.62 16.90 -10.46
N TYR A 17 -9.92 16.46 -11.50
CA TYR A 17 -10.47 16.38 -12.85
C TYR A 17 -10.07 15.09 -13.55
N GLY A 18 -10.99 14.54 -14.35
CA GLY A 18 -10.69 13.45 -15.26
C GLY A 18 -10.25 12.16 -14.60
N THR A 19 -10.66 11.94 -13.33
CA THR A 19 -10.26 10.78 -12.56
C THR A 19 -10.57 9.48 -13.30
N ARG A 20 -11.79 9.35 -13.82
CA ARG A 20 -12.21 8.14 -14.56
C ARG A 20 -11.36 7.91 -15.79
N GLU A 21 -11.03 8.97 -16.53
CA GLU A 21 -10.22 8.88 -17.74
C GLU A 21 -8.78 8.49 -17.40
N HIS A 22 -8.22 9.06 -16.33
CA HIS A 22 -6.87 8.75 -15.88
C HIS A 22 -6.73 7.32 -15.35
N LEU A 23 -7.80 6.75 -14.82
CA LEU A 23 -7.81 5.38 -14.33
C LEU A 23 -8.20 4.36 -15.40
N GLN A 24 -8.55 4.82 -16.59
CA GLN A 24 -8.95 3.95 -17.68
C GLN A 24 -7.78 3.06 -18.12
N GLY A 25 -8.04 1.76 -18.24
CA GLY A 25 -7.02 0.79 -18.64
C GLY A 25 -6.09 0.36 -17.53
N ILE A 26 -6.28 0.88 -16.30
CA ILE A 26 -5.53 0.43 -15.13
C ILE A 26 -6.16 -0.84 -14.59
N ASP A 27 -5.34 -1.85 -14.30
CA ASP A 27 -5.79 -3.14 -13.79
C ASP A 27 -5.64 -3.28 -12.27
N LEU A 28 -4.74 -2.51 -11.67
CA LEU A 28 -4.43 -2.59 -10.25
C LEU A 28 -3.86 -1.26 -9.77
N ILE A 29 -4.27 -0.81 -8.58
CA ILE A 29 -3.74 0.40 -7.96
C ILE A 29 -3.03 -0.01 -6.67
N LEU A 30 -1.78 0.47 -6.52
CA LEU A 30 -0.96 0.21 -5.33
C LEU A 30 -0.66 1.53 -4.64
N SER A 31 -1.02 1.64 -3.36
CA SER A 31 -0.71 2.80 -2.53
C SER A 31 0.45 2.48 -1.59
N CYS A 32 1.52 3.25 -1.69
CA CYS A 32 2.74 3.06 -0.89
C CYS A 32 2.68 3.80 0.47
N GLY A 33 1.53 4.37 0.84
CA GLY A 33 1.35 5.00 2.13
C GLY A 33 1.42 6.52 2.11
N ASP A 34 1.11 7.12 3.26
CA ASP A 34 1.09 8.56 3.50
C ASP A 34 0.12 9.35 2.60
N LEU A 35 -0.96 8.70 2.16
CA LEU A 35 -2.03 9.35 1.42
C LEU A 35 -3.26 9.51 2.32
N PRO A 36 -4.03 10.59 2.18
CA PRO A 36 -5.27 10.74 2.95
C PRO A 36 -6.23 9.58 2.66
N LYS A 37 -6.86 9.09 3.72
CA LYS A 37 -7.88 8.04 3.61
C LYS A 37 -8.96 8.42 2.59
N LYS A 38 -9.42 9.67 2.64
CA LYS A 38 -10.46 10.18 1.73
C LYS A 38 -10.04 10.13 0.27
N TYR A 39 -8.74 10.30 -0.01
CA TYR A 39 -8.22 10.21 -1.36
C TYR A 39 -8.36 8.80 -1.91
N LEU A 40 -7.99 7.79 -1.11
CA LEU A 40 -8.14 6.40 -1.52
C LEU A 40 -9.61 6.03 -1.71
N GLU A 41 -10.48 6.45 -0.79
CA GLU A 41 -11.91 6.20 -0.90
C GLU A 41 -12.52 6.92 -2.12
N TYR A 42 -12.03 8.14 -2.42
CA TYR A 42 -12.45 8.88 -3.61
C TYR A 42 -12.17 8.10 -4.89
N LEU A 43 -10.99 7.49 -5.00
CA LEU A 43 -10.63 6.71 -6.17
C LEU A 43 -11.55 5.52 -6.39
N THR A 44 -12.10 4.93 -5.32
CA THR A 44 -13.00 3.79 -5.44
C THR A 44 -14.30 4.12 -6.16
N ASN A 45 -14.67 5.40 -6.25
CA ASN A 45 -15.87 5.83 -6.96
C ASN A 45 -15.72 5.81 -8.48
N PHE A 46 -14.49 5.72 -8.98
CA PHE A 46 -14.18 5.86 -10.41
C PHE A 46 -13.58 4.60 -11.03
N THR A 47 -13.40 3.55 -10.25
CA THR A 47 -12.84 2.30 -10.75
C THR A 47 -13.35 1.13 -9.94
N THR A 48 -13.43 -0.03 -10.58
CA THR A 48 -13.76 -1.30 -9.92
C THR A 48 -12.52 -2.15 -9.67
N VAL A 49 -11.33 -1.68 -10.12
CA VAL A 49 -10.10 -2.44 -9.91
C VAL A 49 -9.68 -2.38 -8.44
N PRO A 50 -8.97 -3.39 -7.94
CA PRO A 50 -8.53 -3.39 -6.54
C PRO A 50 -7.56 -2.26 -6.25
N ILE A 51 -7.68 -1.67 -5.07
CA ILE A 51 -6.72 -0.72 -4.51
C ILE A 51 -6.09 -1.40 -3.30
N LEU A 52 -4.82 -1.76 -3.42
CA LEU A 52 -4.06 -2.37 -2.34
C LEU A 52 -3.17 -1.31 -1.71
N TYR A 53 -3.07 -1.31 -0.39
CA TYR A 53 -2.25 -0.30 0.29
C TYR A 53 -1.42 -0.89 1.43
N VAL A 54 -0.33 -0.19 1.75
CA VAL A 54 0.43 -0.36 2.98
C VAL A 54 0.41 0.97 3.74
N HIS A 55 0.66 0.93 5.04
CA HIS A 55 0.72 2.14 5.84
C HIS A 55 2.05 2.85 5.66
N GLY A 56 1.99 4.19 5.52
CA GLY A 56 3.14 5.05 5.68
C GLY A 56 3.31 5.41 7.16
N ASN A 57 4.41 6.05 7.51
CA ASN A 57 4.65 6.44 8.89
C ASN A 57 3.72 7.55 9.39
N HIS A 58 3.03 8.25 8.49
CA HIS A 58 2.07 9.29 8.83
C HIS A 58 0.61 8.82 8.77
N ASP A 59 0.36 7.52 8.59
CA ASP A 59 -0.99 6.96 8.44
C ASP A 59 -1.62 6.52 9.75
N GLY A 60 -1.21 7.11 10.88
CA GLY A 60 -1.83 6.82 12.18
C GLY A 60 -3.32 7.07 12.24
N SER A 61 -3.82 8.00 11.42
CA SER A 61 -5.25 8.30 11.31
C SER A 61 -6.07 7.15 10.72
N TYR A 62 -5.44 6.19 10.05
CA TYR A 62 -6.12 5.01 9.53
C TYR A 62 -6.46 4.01 10.63
N ARG A 63 -5.78 4.08 11.75
CA ARG A 63 -5.94 3.09 12.83
C ARG A 63 -7.37 3.08 13.34
N GLY A 64 -8.07 1.95 13.18
CA GLY A 64 -9.47 1.80 13.55
C GLY A 64 -10.46 2.43 12.56
N ASP A 65 -9.98 3.10 11.53
CA ASP A 65 -10.81 3.75 10.52
C ASP A 65 -10.07 3.69 9.17
N GLU A 66 -9.89 2.48 8.67
CA GLU A 66 -9.17 2.24 7.43
C GLU A 66 -9.98 2.66 6.20
N PRO A 67 -9.33 3.01 5.06
CA PRO A 67 -10.06 3.45 3.86
C PRO A 67 -10.99 2.37 3.33
N GLY A 68 -12.27 2.73 3.19
CA GLY A 68 -13.30 1.81 2.71
C GLY A 68 -13.11 1.46 1.25
N GLY A 69 -13.37 0.20 0.90
CA GLY A 69 -13.23 -0.30 -0.46
C GLY A 69 -11.79 -0.60 -0.88
N CYS A 70 -10.83 -0.39 0.00
CA CYS A 70 -9.42 -0.68 -0.25
C CYS A 70 -8.96 -1.87 0.58
N ILE A 71 -7.90 -2.54 0.13
CA ILE A 71 -7.39 -3.75 0.78
C ILE A 71 -6.02 -3.47 1.37
N CYS A 72 -5.90 -3.64 2.69
CA CYS A 72 -4.62 -3.52 3.38
C CYS A 72 -3.81 -4.80 3.16
N VAL A 73 -2.61 -4.65 2.61
CA VAL A 73 -1.69 -5.77 2.40
C VAL A 73 -0.45 -5.67 3.30
N ASP A 74 -0.50 -4.80 4.30
CA ASP A 74 0.59 -4.63 5.24
C ASP A 74 0.82 -5.94 6.01
N ASP A 75 2.07 -6.40 6.04
CA ASP A 75 2.48 -7.65 6.68
C ASP A 75 1.82 -8.90 6.09
N GLN A 76 1.49 -8.88 4.80
CA GLN A 76 0.85 -10.02 4.12
C GLN A 76 1.43 -10.24 2.72
N VAL A 77 1.21 -11.45 2.23
CA VAL A 77 1.35 -11.75 0.80
C VAL A 77 -0.05 -11.95 0.24
N PHE A 78 -0.42 -11.11 -0.70
CA PHE A 78 -1.74 -11.12 -1.33
C PHE A 78 -1.61 -11.62 -2.76
N VAL A 79 -2.46 -12.55 -3.14
CA VAL A 79 -2.45 -13.10 -4.50
C VAL A 79 -3.70 -12.62 -5.23
N TRP A 80 -3.48 -11.93 -6.36
CA TRP A 80 -4.56 -11.43 -7.21
C TRP A 80 -4.23 -11.71 -8.68
N ASN A 81 -5.13 -12.44 -9.34
CA ASN A 81 -4.96 -12.83 -10.75
C ASN A 81 -3.58 -13.44 -11.04
N GLY A 82 -3.10 -14.28 -10.13
CA GLY A 82 -1.78 -14.91 -10.26
C GLY A 82 -0.61 -14.02 -9.85
N LEU A 83 -0.82 -12.74 -9.57
CA LEU A 83 0.21 -11.85 -9.05
C LEU A 83 0.33 -12.01 -7.54
N ARG A 84 1.56 -12.20 -7.07
CA ARG A 84 1.87 -12.35 -5.65
C ARG A 84 2.49 -11.05 -5.16
N ILE A 85 1.76 -10.34 -4.29
CA ILE A 85 2.12 -8.99 -3.83
C ILE A 85 2.41 -9.06 -2.35
N MET A 86 3.63 -8.72 -1.96
CA MET A 86 4.02 -8.67 -0.55
C MET A 86 4.05 -7.22 -0.07
N GLY A 87 3.36 -6.95 1.04
CA GLY A 87 3.27 -5.61 1.62
C GLY A 87 4.11 -5.48 2.88
N LEU A 88 4.89 -4.40 2.95
CA LEU A 88 5.69 -4.06 4.13
C LEU A 88 5.67 -2.55 4.30
N GLY A 89 4.70 -2.06 5.09
CA GLY A 89 4.52 -0.63 5.32
C GLY A 89 5.40 -0.09 6.44
N GLY A 90 5.27 1.23 6.67
CA GLY A 90 6.02 1.91 7.70
C GLY A 90 7.46 2.23 7.29
N CYS A 91 8.23 2.71 8.25
CA CYS A 91 9.65 3.02 8.03
C CYS A 91 10.44 2.73 9.31
N PHE A 92 11.77 2.87 9.25
CA PHE A 92 12.59 2.82 10.44
C PHE A 92 12.26 3.99 11.37
N ARG A 93 12.31 3.74 12.67
CA ARG A 93 11.99 4.76 13.67
C ARG A 93 13.02 5.90 13.65
N TYR A 94 12.54 7.12 13.49
CA TYR A 94 13.37 8.33 13.57
C TYR A 94 12.81 9.38 14.53
N ASN A 95 11.55 9.25 14.97
CA ASN A 95 10.96 10.07 16.02
C ASN A 95 9.95 9.22 16.81
N GLN A 96 9.28 9.81 17.81
CA GLN A 96 8.31 9.09 18.63
C GLN A 96 6.87 9.58 18.41
N GLU A 97 6.67 10.52 17.52
CA GLU A 97 5.37 11.15 17.30
C GLU A 97 4.53 10.41 16.26
N ASP A 98 5.17 9.91 15.21
CA ASP A 98 4.48 9.22 14.14
C ASP A 98 4.29 7.74 14.45
N THR A 99 3.22 7.16 13.90
CA THR A 99 2.94 5.73 13.99
C THR A 99 3.59 4.98 12.82
N TYR A 100 3.51 3.65 12.83
CA TYR A 100 4.08 2.79 11.79
C TYR A 100 5.58 3.03 11.56
N GLN A 101 6.29 3.35 12.64
CA GLN A 101 7.74 3.39 12.67
C GLN A 101 8.25 2.19 13.45
N TYR A 102 9.29 1.57 12.95
CA TYR A 102 9.77 0.31 13.50
C TYR A 102 11.26 0.35 13.74
N THR A 103 11.69 -0.32 14.83
CA THR A 103 13.12 -0.55 15.06
C THR A 103 13.65 -1.52 14.00
N GLU A 104 14.98 -1.54 13.84
CA GLU A 104 15.61 -2.48 12.90
C GLU A 104 15.25 -3.93 13.23
N ALA A 105 15.23 -4.28 14.53
CA ALA A 105 14.86 -5.63 14.95
C ALA A 105 13.42 -5.97 14.60
N ALA A 106 12.49 -5.02 14.79
CA ALA A 106 11.08 -5.22 14.45
C ALA A 106 10.89 -5.37 12.94
N MET A 107 11.59 -4.57 12.14
CA MET A 107 11.53 -4.67 10.68
C MET A 107 12.07 -6.02 10.19
N ARG A 108 13.17 -6.48 10.76
CA ARG A 108 13.72 -7.80 10.42
C ARG A 108 12.76 -8.93 10.76
N ARG A 109 12.08 -8.82 11.90
CA ARG A 109 11.10 -9.84 12.31
C ARG A 109 9.92 -9.89 11.35
N ARG A 110 9.42 -8.73 10.96
CA ARG A 110 8.33 -8.61 9.98
C ARG A 110 8.76 -9.20 8.63
N ALA A 111 9.96 -8.85 8.18
CA ALA A 111 10.50 -9.35 6.91
C ALA A 111 10.66 -10.87 6.92
N ARG A 112 11.11 -11.46 8.03
CA ARG A 112 11.22 -12.93 8.15
C ARG A 112 9.88 -13.63 8.05
N LYS A 113 8.86 -13.11 8.73
CA LYS A 113 7.50 -13.66 8.65
C LYS A 113 6.95 -13.62 7.24
N LEU A 114 7.16 -12.49 6.56
CA LEU A 114 6.72 -12.31 5.18
C LEU A 114 7.48 -13.23 4.23
N TRP A 115 8.77 -13.42 4.45
CA TRP A 115 9.58 -14.33 3.65
C TRP A 115 9.03 -15.75 3.71
N LEU A 116 8.63 -16.19 4.91
CA LEU A 116 8.01 -17.52 5.07
C LEU A 116 6.68 -17.63 4.34
N GLN A 117 5.85 -16.59 4.39
CA GLN A 117 4.59 -16.53 3.65
C GLN A 117 4.83 -16.56 2.14
N ALA A 118 5.80 -15.78 1.67
CA ALA A 118 6.15 -15.73 0.26
C ALA A 118 6.61 -17.12 -0.23
N HIS A 119 7.38 -17.81 0.58
CA HIS A 119 7.88 -19.15 0.24
C HIS A 119 6.73 -20.14 0.07
N LYS A 120 5.69 -20.03 0.89
CA LYS A 120 4.51 -20.90 0.81
C LYS A 120 3.73 -20.75 -0.49
N VAL A 121 3.75 -19.56 -1.10
CA VAL A 121 3.05 -19.29 -2.37
C VAL A 121 3.98 -19.36 -3.58
N GLY A 122 5.23 -19.79 -3.39
CA GLY A 122 6.18 -19.96 -4.47
C GLY A 122 6.96 -18.70 -4.86
N GLY A 123 7.00 -17.69 -4.01
CA GLY A 123 7.72 -16.44 -4.25
C GLY A 123 6.80 -15.21 -4.32
N ILE A 124 7.37 -14.09 -4.73
CA ILE A 124 6.60 -12.85 -4.91
C ILE A 124 6.92 -12.22 -6.26
N ASP A 125 5.96 -11.47 -6.80
CA ASP A 125 6.11 -10.74 -8.06
C ASP A 125 6.30 -9.25 -7.81
N ILE A 126 5.65 -8.69 -6.77
CA ILE A 126 5.70 -7.28 -6.43
C ILE A 126 5.95 -7.13 -4.93
N LEU A 127 6.90 -6.27 -4.58
CA LEU A 127 7.11 -5.85 -3.19
C LEU A 127 6.60 -4.42 -3.04
N LEU A 128 5.55 -4.25 -2.23
CA LEU A 128 4.94 -2.96 -1.96
C LEU A 128 5.42 -2.44 -0.61
N THR A 129 6.19 -1.36 -0.64
CA THR A 129 6.74 -0.76 0.59
C THR A 129 6.51 0.74 0.60
N HIS A 130 6.54 1.35 1.80
CA HIS A 130 6.55 2.80 1.94
C HIS A 130 7.98 3.33 1.92
N ALA A 131 8.86 2.75 2.72
CA ALA A 131 10.27 3.14 2.78
C ALA A 131 11.13 2.20 1.93
N PRO A 132 12.25 2.71 1.37
CA PRO A 132 13.15 1.85 0.61
C PRO A 132 13.68 0.70 1.48
N ALA A 133 13.80 -0.47 0.89
CA ALA A 133 14.44 -1.61 1.52
C ALA A 133 15.95 -1.38 1.49
N SER A 134 16.54 -1.20 2.65
CA SER A 134 17.98 -0.96 2.75
C SER A 134 18.64 -1.90 3.76
#